data_1408d3f4e704be272fbfc4c9947b4b23
#
_entry.id   1408d3f4e704be272fbfc4c9947b4b23
#
_cell.length_a   1.000
_cell.length_b   1.000
_cell.length_c   1.000
_cell.angle_alpha   90.00
_cell.angle_beta   90.00
_cell.angle_gamma   90.00
#
_symmetry.space_group_name_H-M   'P 1'
#
loop_
_entity.id
_entity.type
_entity.pdbx_description
1 polymer ?
#
loop_
_entity_poly.entity_id
_entity_poly.type
_entity_poly.pdbx_seq_one_letter_code
_entity_poly.pdbx_strand_id
1 'polypeptide(L)'
;GTAKFIGLRQDLPLSSVSPFLKTRLTPEYRPGEDGIEALAAEIFGVSKKPPLGQTPRYVQQHEAGSTWSSSARVVAEYFVRNSEQGQSMDPQANYAEIQEATGLPMPDVRIGVLDLVGAGLLEKQDYVGGESHIWPEGDLFATFDSAFMDWDPEIDARDLAVRLINLDTDQADAEEVDQALGWGPRRFNAAAAYLVSARIVQPIEHSGGNGYWPCGFLMGDELLRFVRSL
;
A
#
# COMPACT_ATOMS: atom_id res chain seq x y z
N GLY A 1 31.52 14.48 16.30
CA GLY A 1 31.45 13.10 15.79
C GLY A 1 32.30 12.19 16.66
N THR A 2 31.71 11.16 17.26
CA THR A 2 32.41 10.12 18.05
C THR A 2 33.14 9.22 17.08
N ALA A 3 34.50 9.26 17.13
CA ALA A 3 35.31 8.32 16.36
C ALA A 3 35.02 6.88 16.80
N LYS A 4 34.58 6.04 15.89
CA LYS A 4 34.43 4.60 16.16
C LYS A 4 35.77 3.91 15.95
N PHE A 5 36.29 3.27 17.00
CA PHE A 5 37.45 2.42 16.89
C PHE A 5 37.01 1.05 16.37
N ILE A 6 37.61 0.62 15.26
CA ILE A 6 37.38 -0.71 14.66
C ILE A 6 38.73 -1.41 14.66
N GLY A 7 38.84 -2.48 15.43
CA GLY A 7 40.05 -3.34 15.43
C GLY A 7 40.04 -4.24 14.20
N LEU A 8 41.14 -4.24 13.42
CA LEU A 8 41.32 -5.19 12.33
C LEU A 8 42.21 -6.36 12.81
N ARG A 9 41.93 -7.57 12.36
CA ARG A 9 42.77 -8.73 12.56
C ARG A 9 43.33 -9.20 11.22
N GLN A 10 44.60 -9.53 11.21
CA GLN A 10 45.27 -10.12 10.07
C GLN A 10 45.93 -11.44 10.52
N ASP A 11 45.63 -12.53 9.83
CA ASP A 11 46.17 -13.86 10.07
C ASP A 11 46.03 -14.39 11.54
N LEU A 12 45.07 -13.81 12.29
CA LEU A 12 44.77 -14.19 13.67
C LEU A 12 43.39 -14.88 13.74
N PRO A 13 43.33 -16.12 14.24
CA PRO A 13 42.06 -16.78 14.47
C PRO A 13 41.25 -16.05 15.55
N LEU A 14 39.93 -16.02 15.41
CA LEU A 14 39.03 -15.34 16.35
C LEU A 14 39.18 -15.86 17.79
N SER A 15 39.59 -17.13 17.96
CA SER A 15 39.86 -17.72 19.26
C SER A 15 41.02 -17.05 20.03
N SER A 16 41.97 -16.46 19.32
CA SER A 16 43.14 -15.77 19.89
C SER A 16 42.87 -14.29 20.22
N VAL A 17 41.73 -13.76 19.85
CA VAL A 17 41.37 -12.36 20.14
C VAL A 17 40.86 -12.24 21.57
N SER A 18 41.29 -11.19 22.27
CA SER A 18 40.84 -10.90 23.65
C SER A 18 39.30 -10.87 23.74
N PRO A 19 38.70 -11.42 24.83
CA PRO A 19 37.25 -11.39 25.02
C PRO A 19 36.65 -10.00 24.89
N PHE A 20 37.37 -8.97 25.33
CA PHE A 20 36.95 -7.57 25.20
C PHE A 20 36.80 -7.10 23.74
N LEU A 21 37.72 -7.57 22.86
CA LEU A 21 37.68 -7.25 21.45
C LEU A 21 36.65 -8.12 20.66
N LYS A 22 36.35 -9.34 21.17
CA LYS A 22 35.33 -10.22 20.58
C LYS A 22 33.90 -9.66 20.66
N THR A 23 33.65 -8.79 21.63
CA THR A 23 32.33 -8.10 21.76
C THR A 23 32.20 -6.93 20.81
N ARG A 24 33.23 -6.58 20.06
CA ARG A 24 33.23 -5.52 19.06
C ARG A 24 33.47 -6.11 17.68
N LEU A 25 33.07 -5.38 16.63
CA LEU A 25 33.35 -5.78 15.27
C LEU A 25 34.87 -5.83 15.05
N THR A 26 35.43 -7.02 14.78
CA THR A 26 36.85 -7.24 14.49
C THR A 26 36.97 -7.99 13.16
N PRO A 27 36.71 -7.30 12.02
CA PRO A 27 36.77 -7.93 10.71
C PRO A 27 38.17 -8.41 10.37
N GLU A 28 38.27 -9.51 9.60
CA GLU A 28 39.52 -10.02 9.10
C GLU A 28 39.96 -9.20 7.89
N TYR A 29 41.12 -8.57 8.01
CA TYR A 29 41.77 -7.88 6.89
C TYR A 29 42.63 -8.86 6.10
N ARG A 30 42.36 -8.98 4.81
CA ARG A 30 43.18 -9.69 3.84
C ARG A 30 43.79 -8.69 2.86
N PRO A 31 45.12 -8.60 2.77
CA PRO A 31 45.75 -7.68 1.82
C PRO A 31 45.43 -8.09 0.37
N GLY A 32 45.04 -7.10 -0.45
CA GLY A 32 44.64 -7.24 -1.84
C GLY A 32 43.51 -6.29 -2.23
N GLU A 33 43.26 -6.11 -3.51
CA GLU A 33 42.18 -5.20 -4.01
C GLU A 33 40.80 -5.60 -3.48
N ASP A 34 40.50 -6.91 -3.46
CA ASP A 34 39.21 -7.41 -2.93
C ASP A 34 39.10 -7.30 -1.40
N GLY A 35 40.23 -7.19 -0.67
CA GLY A 35 40.25 -7.12 0.78
C GLY A 35 39.67 -5.81 1.34
N ILE A 36 39.93 -4.71 0.66
CA ILE A 36 39.42 -3.38 1.07
C ILE A 36 37.91 -3.28 0.85
N GLU A 37 37.41 -3.79 -0.26
CA GLU A 37 36.00 -3.80 -0.55
C GLU A 37 35.22 -4.74 0.39
N ALA A 38 35.78 -5.92 0.68
CA ALA A 38 35.17 -6.84 1.64
C ALA A 38 35.14 -6.25 3.06
N LEU A 39 36.21 -5.57 3.47
CA LEU A 39 36.29 -4.87 4.74
C LEU A 39 35.28 -3.72 4.82
N ALA A 40 35.18 -2.90 3.77
CA ALA A 40 34.20 -1.82 3.70
C ALA A 40 32.76 -2.36 3.78
N ALA A 41 32.45 -3.44 3.07
CA ALA A 41 31.14 -4.09 3.12
C ALA A 41 30.79 -4.56 4.54
N GLU A 42 31.75 -5.14 5.26
CA GLU A 42 31.54 -5.61 6.63
C GLU A 42 31.39 -4.45 7.63
N ILE A 43 32.18 -3.38 7.48
CA ILE A 43 32.14 -2.19 8.34
C ILE A 43 30.84 -1.40 8.16
N PHE A 44 30.38 -1.25 6.93
CA PHE A 44 29.19 -0.46 6.59
C PHE A 44 27.93 -1.32 6.55
N GLY A 45 28.00 -2.62 6.82
CA GLY A 45 26.87 -3.54 6.78
C GLY A 45 26.30 -3.73 5.37
N VAL A 46 27.10 -3.46 4.34
CA VAL A 46 26.71 -3.65 2.94
C VAL A 46 26.86 -5.13 2.61
N SER A 47 25.77 -5.88 2.72
CA SER A 47 25.69 -7.25 2.27
C SER A 47 26.01 -7.29 0.76
N LYS A 48 27.02 -8.09 0.33
CA LYS A 48 27.15 -8.50 -1.07
C LYS A 48 25.96 -9.40 -1.39
N LYS A 49 24.83 -8.82 -1.74
CA LYS A 49 23.73 -9.59 -2.31
C LYS A 49 24.22 -10.21 -3.62
N PRO A 50 23.95 -11.50 -3.88
CA PRO A 50 24.18 -12.06 -5.19
C PRO A 50 23.58 -11.14 -6.25
N PRO A 51 24.15 -11.05 -7.46
CA PRO A 51 23.55 -10.27 -8.51
C PRO A 51 22.10 -10.72 -8.66
N LEU A 52 21.17 -9.76 -8.57
CA LEU A 52 19.76 -10.01 -8.78
C LEU A 52 19.61 -10.72 -10.12
N GLY A 53 18.89 -11.83 -10.13
CA GLY A 53 18.50 -12.50 -11.39
C GLY A 53 17.86 -11.53 -12.36
N GLN A 54 17.58 -11.97 -13.59
CA GLN A 54 16.90 -11.13 -14.58
C GLN A 54 15.63 -10.55 -13.96
N THR A 55 15.49 -9.23 -14.07
CA THR A 55 14.31 -8.51 -13.56
C THR A 55 13.06 -9.13 -14.17
N PRO A 56 12.10 -9.60 -13.36
CA PRO A 56 10.85 -10.14 -13.88
C PRO A 56 10.17 -9.15 -14.83
N ARG A 57 9.47 -9.65 -15.85
CA ARG A 57 8.85 -8.81 -16.90
C ARG A 57 7.90 -7.74 -16.34
N TYR A 58 7.19 -8.03 -15.23
CA TYR A 58 6.28 -7.09 -14.60
C TYR A 58 7.02 -5.92 -13.91
N VAL A 59 8.26 -6.11 -13.48
CA VAL A 59 9.10 -5.01 -12.92
C VAL A 59 9.58 -4.06 -14.01
N GLN A 60 9.69 -4.54 -15.26
CA GLN A 60 10.11 -3.72 -16.41
C GLN A 60 9.00 -2.76 -16.89
N GLN A 61 7.75 -2.99 -16.48
CA GLN A 61 6.59 -2.14 -16.81
C GLN A 61 6.41 -0.99 -15.82
N HIS A 62 7.38 -0.74 -14.93
CA HIS A 62 7.33 0.39 -14.02
C HIS A 62 7.35 1.70 -14.80
N GLU A 63 6.27 2.45 -14.77
CA GLU A 63 6.29 3.86 -15.14
C GLU A 63 7.20 4.60 -14.16
N ALA A 64 8.23 5.26 -14.72
CA ALA A 64 9.13 6.08 -13.92
C ALA A 64 8.32 7.19 -13.22
N GLY A 65 8.21 7.09 -11.90
CA GLY A 65 7.43 8.05 -11.08
C GLY A 65 6.36 7.40 -10.20
N SER A 66 6.07 6.10 -10.34
CA SER A 66 5.13 5.43 -9.43
C SER A 66 5.72 5.31 -8.02
N THR A 67 4.95 5.73 -7.02
CA THR A 67 5.27 5.59 -5.59
C THR A 67 5.21 4.13 -5.12
N TRP A 68 4.55 3.25 -5.88
CA TRP A 68 4.25 1.87 -5.53
C TRP A 68 5.19 0.86 -6.19
N SER A 69 5.52 -0.21 -5.48
CA SER A 69 6.25 -1.34 -6.08
C SER A 69 5.39 -2.01 -7.17
N SER A 70 6.04 -2.67 -8.14
CA SER A 70 5.32 -3.42 -9.18
C SER A 70 4.42 -4.49 -8.59
N SER A 71 4.88 -5.18 -7.54
CA SER A 71 4.11 -6.20 -6.84
C SER A 71 2.88 -5.60 -6.16
N ALA A 72 3.02 -4.43 -5.51
CA ALA A 72 1.88 -3.73 -4.90
C ALA A 72 0.84 -3.32 -5.95
N ARG A 73 1.26 -2.81 -7.12
CA ARG A 73 0.34 -2.45 -8.19
C ARG A 73 -0.44 -3.64 -8.74
N VAL A 74 0.22 -4.78 -8.96
CA VAL A 74 -0.46 -5.99 -9.45
C VAL A 74 -1.42 -6.55 -8.40
N VAL A 75 -1.05 -6.52 -7.13
CA VAL A 75 -1.95 -6.92 -6.03
C VAL A 75 -3.13 -5.93 -5.91
N ALA A 76 -2.88 -4.62 -6.02
CA ALA A 76 -3.95 -3.63 -6.03
C ALA A 76 -4.91 -3.82 -7.22
N GLU A 77 -4.37 -4.06 -8.44
CA GLU A 77 -5.17 -4.36 -9.62
C GLU A 77 -6.10 -5.55 -9.40
N TYR A 78 -5.60 -6.62 -8.74
CA TYR A 78 -6.44 -7.77 -8.39
C TYR A 78 -7.67 -7.35 -7.59
N PHE A 79 -7.50 -6.60 -6.50
CA PHE A 79 -8.63 -6.15 -5.67
C PHE A 79 -9.54 -5.18 -6.40
N VAL A 80 -8.99 -4.22 -7.16
CA VAL A 80 -9.78 -3.25 -7.93
C VAL A 80 -10.70 -3.94 -8.94
N ARG A 81 -10.16 -4.92 -9.68
CA ARG A 81 -10.93 -5.60 -10.75
C ARG A 81 -11.91 -6.65 -10.25
N ASN A 82 -11.70 -7.19 -9.05
CA ASN A 82 -12.57 -8.23 -8.50
C ASN A 82 -13.58 -7.69 -7.46
N SER A 83 -13.55 -6.40 -7.15
CA SER A 83 -14.51 -5.76 -6.26
C SER A 83 -15.82 -5.47 -7.01
N GLU A 84 -16.93 -5.83 -6.40
CA GLU A 84 -18.29 -5.53 -6.90
C GLU A 84 -18.80 -4.19 -6.39
N GLN A 85 -18.35 -3.76 -5.22
CA GLN A 85 -18.90 -2.59 -4.53
C GLN A 85 -17.87 -1.48 -4.24
N GLY A 86 -16.56 -1.74 -4.32
CA GLY A 86 -15.52 -0.75 -4.04
C GLY A 86 -15.46 -0.30 -2.58
N GLN A 87 -15.69 -1.21 -1.65
CA GLN A 87 -15.70 -0.94 -0.22
C GLN A 87 -14.81 -1.92 0.55
N SER A 88 -14.62 -1.66 1.85
CA SER A 88 -13.89 -2.58 2.73
C SER A 88 -14.49 -3.98 2.70
N MET A 89 -13.63 -4.99 2.78
CA MET A 89 -13.96 -6.42 2.74
C MET A 89 -14.53 -6.94 1.40
N ASP A 90 -14.45 -6.17 0.32
CA ASP A 90 -14.92 -6.56 -1.01
C ASP A 90 -13.81 -6.38 -2.08
N PRO A 91 -13.22 -7.50 -2.58
CA PRO A 91 -13.38 -8.88 -2.14
C PRO A 91 -12.47 -9.24 -0.96
N GLN A 92 -12.75 -10.38 -0.31
CA GLN A 92 -11.78 -11.05 0.56
C GLN A 92 -11.00 -12.09 -0.23
N ALA A 93 -9.72 -12.23 0.06
CA ALA A 93 -8.85 -13.22 -0.59
C ALA A 93 -7.77 -13.73 0.37
N ASN A 94 -7.17 -14.86 0.02
CA ASN A 94 -5.95 -15.35 0.65
C ASN A 94 -4.75 -15.25 -0.30
N TYR A 95 -3.55 -15.54 0.20
CA TYR A 95 -2.31 -15.45 -0.59
C TYR A 95 -2.30 -16.36 -1.82
N ALA A 96 -2.91 -17.55 -1.73
CA ALA A 96 -2.93 -18.53 -2.83
C ALA A 96 -3.86 -18.04 -3.95
N GLU A 97 -5.01 -17.50 -3.62
CA GLU A 97 -5.96 -16.92 -4.58
C GLU A 97 -5.36 -15.72 -5.32
N ILE A 98 -4.69 -14.82 -4.58
CA ILE A 98 -3.99 -13.68 -5.20
C ILE A 98 -2.86 -14.18 -6.11
N GLN A 99 -2.09 -15.19 -5.68
CA GLN A 99 -1.03 -15.79 -6.48
C GLN A 99 -1.57 -16.39 -7.78
N GLU A 100 -2.63 -17.19 -7.68
CA GLU A 100 -3.25 -17.85 -8.84
C GLU A 100 -3.79 -16.82 -9.84
N ALA A 101 -4.49 -15.82 -9.36
CA ALA A 101 -5.09 -14.79 -10.21
C ALA A 101 -4.06 -13.86 -10.86
N THR A 102 -2.98 -13.52 -10.14
CA THR A 102 -1.98 -12.56 -10.63
C THR A 102 -0.81 -13.21 -11.37
N GLY A 103 -0.56 -14.51 -11.13
CA GLY A 103 0.62 -15.22 -11.64
C GLY A 103 1.94 -14.76 -11.00
N LEU A 104 1.89 -13.94 -9.95
CA LEU A 104 3.08 -13.52 -9.23
C LEU A 104 3.70 -14.68 -8.43
N PRO A 105 5.04 -14.74 -8.30
CA PRO A 105 5.66 -15.61 -7.32
C PRO A 105 5.18 -15.28 -5.89
N MET A 106 4.99 -16.27 -5.03
CA MET A 106 4.52 -16.08 -3.66
C MET A 106 5.32 -15.02 -2.84
N PRO A 107 6.66 -14.95 -2.93
CA PRO A 107 7.42 -13.87 -2.26
C PRO A 107 6.99 -12.47 -2.71
N ASP A 108 6.70 -12.30 -4.01
CA ASP A 108 6.29 -11.00 -4.57
C ASP A 108 4.85 -10.65 -4.17
N VAL A 109 3.94 -11.64 -4.12
CA VAL A 109 2.59 -11.43 -3.57
C VAL A 109 2.68 -10.93 -2.12
N ARG A 110 3.51 -11.57 -1.30
CA ARG A 110 3.71 -11.15 0.10
C ARG A 110 4.27 -9.74 0.23
N ILE A 111 5.25 -9.38 -0.61
CA ILE A 111 5.80 -8.02 -0.64
C ILE A 111 4.72 -7.02 -1.04
N GLY A 112 3.97 -7.27 -2.12
CA GLY A 112 2.90 -6.40 -2.56
C GLY A 112 1.81 -6.18 -1.51
N VAL A 113 1.37 -7.28 -0.86
CA VAL A 113 0.41 -7.19 0.25
C VAL A 113 0.97 -6.39 1.42
N LEU A 114 2.23 -6.63 1.83
CA LEU A 114 2.87 -5.89 2.93
C LEU A 114 3.00 -4.40 2.64
N ASP A 115 3.36 -4.03 1.41
CA ASP A 115 3.44 -2.63 1.00
C ASP A 115 2.08 -1.93 1.13
N LEU A 116 1.01 -2.58 0.67
CA LEU A 116 -0.35 -2.04 0.72
C LEU A 116 -0.93 -2.02 2.14
N VAL A 117 -0.66 -3.05 2.95
CA VAL A 117 -1.03 -3.08 4.39
C VAL A 117 -0.28 -1.97 5.14
N GLY A 118 1.02 -1.80 4.88
CA GLY A 118 1.81 -0.72 5.49
C GLY A 118 1.31 0.68 5.15
N ALA A 119 0.62 0.84 4.03
CA ALA A 119 -0.03 2.09 3.61
C ALA A 119 -1.49 2.22 4.07
N GLY A 120 -2.05 1.22 4.75
CA GLY A 120 -3.45 1.22 5.19
C GLY A 120 -4.47 1.00 4.07
N LEU A 121 -4.04 0.47 2.92
CA LEU A 121 -4.91 0.21 1.77
C LEU A 121 -5.47 -1.20 1.73
N LEU A 122 -4.81 -2.13 2.43
CA LEU A 122 -5.29 -3.48 2.70
C LEU A 122 -5.25 -3.75 4.19
N GLU A 123 -6.16 -4.58 4.65
CA GLU A 123 -6.06 -5.25 5.94
C GLU A 123 -5.74 -6.73 5.77
N LYS A 124 -5.05 -7.28 6.76
CA LYS A 124 -4.69 -8.70 6.81
C LYS A 124 -4.93 -9.26 8.20
N GLN A 125 -5.64 -10.38 8.27
CA GLN A 125 -5.85 -11.14 9.49
C GLN A 125 -5.25 -12.54 9.35
N ASP A 126 -4.34 -12.88 10.26
CA ASP A 126 -3.71 -14.20 10.33
C ASP A 126 -4.46 -15.08 11.35
N TYR A 127 -4.81 -16.29 10.96
CA TYR A 127 -5.42 -17.27 11.85
C TYR A 127 -4.43 -18.35 12.28
N VAL A 128 -4.44 -18.73 13.55
CA VAL A 128 -3.56 -19.79 14.08
C VAL A 128 -3.92 -21.13 13.42
N GLY A 129 -2.98 -21.64 12.63
CA GLY A 129 -3.17 -22.91 11.90
C GLY A 129 -4.07 -22.83 10.67
N GLY A 130 -4.46 -21.61 10.25
CA GLY A 130 -5.29 -21.33 9.08
C GLY A 130 -4.61 -20.45 8.04
N GLU A 131 -5.37 -20.10 7.01
CA GLU A 131 -4.95 -19.17 5.97
C GLU A 131 -5.13 -17.72 6.43
N SER A 132 -4.29 -16.83 5.92
CA SER A 132 -4.46 -15.39 6.12
C SER A 132 -5.60 -14.88 5.25
N HIS A 133 -6.49 -14.08 5.81
CA HIS A 133 -7.50 -13.33 5.07
C HIS A 133 -6.99 -11.93 4.81
N ILE A 134 -7.12 -11.47 3.58
CA ILE A 134 -6.67 -10.18 3.10
C ILE A 134 -7.86 -9.51 2.40
N TRP A 135 -8.10 -8.24 2.72
CA TRP A 135 -9.18 -7.48 2.09
C TRP A 135 -8.78 -6.01 1.90
N PRO A 136 -9.41 -5.32 0.94
CA PRO A 136 -9.17 -3.92 0.69
C PRO A 136 -9.87 -3.04 1.73
N GLU A 137 -9.31 -1.85 1.94
CA GLU A 137 -9.98 -0.70 2.52
C GLU A 137 -10.47 0.23 1.41
N GLY A 138 -11.46 1.08 1.73
CA GLY A 138 -12.04 1.99 0.74
C GLY A 138 -11.01 2.88 0.02
N ASP A 139 -9.96 3.26 0.73
CA ASP A 139 -8.86 4.07 0.22
C ASP A 139 -8.04 3.39 -0.89
N LEU A 140 -8.08 2.05 -0.98
CA LEU A 140 -7.45 1.34 -2.09
C LEU A 140 -8.10 1.73 -3.42
N PHE A 141 -9.43 1.79 -3.47
CA PHE A 141 -10.17 2.12 -4.67
C PHE A 141 -10.01 3.60 -5.04
N ALA A 142 -10.05 4.49 -4.04
CA ALA A 142 -9.77 5.91 -4.25
C ALA A 142 -8.37 6.16 -4.81
N THR A 143 -7.39 5.29 -4.47
CA THR A 143 -5.99 5.42 -4.90
C THR A 143 -5.72 4.80 -6.27
N PHE A 144 -6.34 3.66 -6.59
CA PHE A 144 -5.92 2.86 -7.73
C PHE A 144 -6.96 2.75 -8.85
N ASP A 145 -8.22 3.13 -8.65
CA ASP A 145 -9.24 3.00 -9.70
C ASP A 145 -8.88 3.78 -10.97
N SER A 146 -8.32 4.98 -10.85
CA SER A 146 -7.89 5.77 -12.01
C SER A 146 -6.86 5.05 -12.91
N ALA A 147 -6.12 4.08 -12.34
CA ALA A 147 -5.14 3.30 -13.09
C ALA A 147 -5.73 2.05 -13.78
N PHE A 148 -6.88 1.54 -13.30
CA PHE A 148 -7.39 0.23 -13.70
C PHE A 148 -8.86 0.23 -14.14
N MET A 149 -9.59 1.33 -13.92
CA MET A 149 -11.00 1.50 -14.30
C MET A 149 -11.15 2.66 -15.28
N ASP A 150 -12.33 2.81 -15.87
CA ASP A 150 -12.66 3.87 -16.84
C ASP A 150 -13.10 5.19 -16.19
N TRP A 151 -12.89 5.34 -14.89
CA TRP A 151 -13.21 6.53 -14.10
C TRP A 151 -12.07 6.93 -13.18
N ASP A 152 -12.11 8.15 -12.68
CA ASP A 152 -11.13 8.70 -11.75
C ASP A 152 -11.84 9.16 -10.47
N PRO A 153 -11.56 8.50 -9.32
CA PRO A 153 -12.21 8.83 -8.05
C PRO A 153 -12.01 10.28 -7.61
N GLU A 154 -10.89 10.93 -7.96
CA GLU A 154 -10.66 12.33 -7.62
C GLU A 154 -11.58 13.25 -8.45
N ILE A 155 -11.75 12.97 -9.75
CA ILE A 155 -12.66 13.72 -10.62
C ILE A 155 -14.10 13.49 -10.17
N ASP A 156 -14.48 12.23 -9.95
CA ASP A 156 -15.82 11.87 -9.49
C ASP A 156 -16.15 12.47 -8.11
N ALA A 157 -15.17 12.55 -7.22
CA ALA A 157 -15.34 13.18 -5.91
C ALA A 157 -15.68 14.67 -6.01
N ARG A 158 -15.18 15.38 -7.05
CA ARG A 158 -15.55 16.78 -7.31
C ARG A 158 -17.01 16.90 -7.72
N ASP A 159 -17.46 16.02 -8.63
CA ASP A 159 -18.85 15.98 -9.07
C ASP A 159 -19.80 15.61 -7.91
N LEU A 160 -19.40 14.62 -7.10
CA LEU A 160 -20.13 14.23 -5.88
C LEU A 160 -20.23 15.40 -4.89
N ALA A 161 -19.11 16.10 -4.63
CA ALA A 161 -19.09 17.25 -3.73
C ALA A 161 -20.00 18.39 -4.20
N VAL A 162 -19.99 18.71 -5.50
CA VAL A 162 -20.91 19.68 -6.10
C VAL A 162 -22.36 19.23 -5.96
N ARG A 163 -22.63 17.93 -6.13
CA ARG A 163 -23.98 17.39 -5.94
C ARG A 163 -24.44 17.52 -4.49
N LEU A 164 -23.61 17.16 -3.53
CA LEU A 164 -23.92 17.23 -2.10
C LEU A 164 -24.24 18.65 -1.66
N ILE A 165 -23.45 19.65 -2.05
CA ILE A 165 -23.67 21.05 -1.63
C ILE A 165 -24.95 21.63 -2.19
N ASN A 166 -25.45 21.12 -3.32
CA ASN A 166 -26.69 21.57 -3.95
C ASN A 166 -27.95 20.94 -3.33
N LEU A 167 -27.81 20.03 -2.34
CA LEU A 167 -28.97 19.44 -1.67
C LEU A 167 -29.61 20.37 -0.63
N ASP A 168 -28.92 21.44 -0.22
CA ASP A 168 -29.36 22.41 0.81
C ASP A 168 -29.80 21.72 2.12
N THR A 169 -29.02 20.72 2.53
CA THR A 169 -29.25 19.94 3.76
C THR A 169 -27.88 19.60 4.41
N ASP A 170 -27.87 19.36 5.72
CA ASP A 170 -26.67 18.99 6.46
C ASP A 170 -26.35 17.49 6.38
N GLN A 171 -27.27 16.70 5.83
CA GLN A 171 -27.12 15.25 5.70
C GLN A 171 -27.65 14.78 4.34
N ALA A 172 -27.00 13.76 3.79
CA ALA A 172 -27.44 13.12 2.55
C ALA A 172 -27.32 11.60 2.66
N ASP A 173 -28.27 10.88 2.08
CA ASP A 173 -28.23 9.44 1.89
C ASP A 173 -27.41 9.10 0.64
N ALA A 174 -26.50 8.12 0.74
CA ALA A 174 -25.60 7.78 -0.35
C ALA A 174 -26.32 7.19 -1.55
N GLU A 175 -27.31 6.31 -1.32
CA GLU A 175 -28.08 5.69 -2.39
C GLU A 175 -28.90 6.71 -3.17
N GLU A 176 -29.56 7.65 -2.47
CA GLU A 176 -30.33 8.72 -3.11
C GLU A 176 -29.43 9.64 -3.95
N VAL A 177 -28.23 9.92 -3.46
CA VAL A 177 -27.28 10.75 -4.21
C VAL A 177 -26.77 10.02 -5.44
N ASP A 178 -26.43 8.72 -5.30
CA ASP A 178 -25.94 7.93 -6.43
C ASP A 178 -27.02 7.69 -7.49
N GLN A 179 -28.28 7.51 -7.10
CA GLN A 179 -29.41 7.41 -8.05
C GLN A 179 -29.47 8.63 -8.95
N ALA A 180 -29.16 9.82 -8.45
CA ALA A 180 -29.13 11.04 -9.24
C ALA A 180 -27.85 11.19 -10.10
N LEU A 181 -26.74 10.52 -9.75
CA LEU A 181 -25.51 10.49 -10.53
C LEU A 181 -25.49 9.32 -11.54
N GLY A 182 -26.16 8.22 -11.21
CA GLY A 182 -26.30 7.05 -12.07
C GLY A 182 -25.00 6.23 -12.22
N TRP A 183 -24.11 6.25 -11.21
CA TRP A 183 -22.79 5.58 -11.27
C TRP A 183 -22.81 4.13 -10.81
N GLY A 184 -23.67 3.81 -9.86
CA GLY A 184 -23.69 2.55 -9.13
C GLY A 184 -22.65 2.48 -7.98
N PRO A 185 -22.88 1.57 -7.02
CA PRO A 185 -22.11 1.51 -5.77
C PRO A 185 -20.58 1.43 -5.99
N ARG A 186 -20.15 0.64 -6.97
CA ARG A 186 -18.71 0.40 -7.22
C ARG A 186 -17.92 1.69 -7.53
N ARG A 187 -18.46 2.56 -8.36
CA ARG A 187 -17.85 3.85 -8.72
C ARG A 187 -18.08 4.88 -7.63
N PHE A 188 -19.30 4.92 -7.10
CA PHE A 188 -19.69 5.87 -6.07
C PHE A 188 -18.84 5.73 -4.81
N ASN A 189 -18.63 4.51 -4.30
CA ASN A 189 -17.89 4.26 -3.08
C ASN A 189 -16.42 4.70 -3.20
N ALA A 190 -15.78 4.54 -4.35
CA ALA A 190 -14.43 5.02 -4.57
C ALA A 190 -14.33 6.56 -4.47
N ALA A 191 -15.28 7.29 -5.05
CA ALA A 191 -15.37 8.76 -4.95
C ALA A 191 -15.69 9.20 -3.51
N ALA A 192 -16.60 8.48 -2.84
CA ALA A 192 -16.96 8.74 -1.45
C ALA A 192 -15.78 8.52 -0.51
N ALA A 193 -15.00 7.42 -0.69
CA ALA A 193 -13.79 7.15 0.06
C ALA A 193 -12.79 8.30 -0.08
N TYR A 194 -12.60 8.85 -1.29
CA TYR A 194 -11.75 10.02 -1.48
C TYR A 194 -12.19 11.21 -0.63
N LEU A 195 -13.50 11.57 -0.63
CA LEU A 195 -14.00 12.69 0.17
C LEU A 195 -13.85 12.46 1.68
N VAL A 196 -14.08 11.24 2.15
CA VAL A 196 -13.94 10.86 3.56
C VAL A 196 -12.48 10.93 3.99
N SER A 197 -11.56 10.34 3.22
CA SER A 197 -10.13 10.31 3.52
C SER A 197 -9.51 11.71 3.50
N ALA A 198 -9.96 12.57 2.59
CA ALA A 198 -9.60 13.97 2.54
C ALA A 198 -10.29 14.82 3.63
N ARG A 199 -11.16 14.22 4.45
CA ARG A 199 -11.93 14.89 5.52
C ARG A 199 -12.81 16.05 5.01
N ILE A 200 -13.28 15.93 3.78
CA ILE A 200 -14.18 16.92 3.16
C ILE A 200 -15.62 16.72 3.65
N VAL A 201 -15.98 15.46 3.91
CA VAL A 201 -17.26 15.07 4.52
C VAL A 201 -17.02 14.11 5.68
N GLN A 202 -18.02 13.96 6.57
CA GLN A 202 -17.98 12.93 7.61
C GLN A 202 -18.90 11.77 7.21
N PRO A 203 -18.43 10.51 7.31
CA PRO A 203 -19.25 9.37 6.97
C PRO A 203 -20.36 9.14 7.99
N ILE A 204 -21.54 8.73 7.52
CA ILE A 204 -22.56 8.10 8.34
C ILE A 204 -22.46 6.61 8.11
N GLU A 205 -22.17 5.85 9.17
CA GLU A 205 -22.02 4.41 9.13
C GLU A 205 -23.23 3.72 9.75
N HIS A 206 -23.81 2.74 9.08
CA HIS A 206 -24.85 1.88 9.61
C HIS A 206 -24.49 0.42 9.36
N SER A 207 -24.83 -0.45 10.31
CA SER A 207 -24.66 -1.89 10.16
C SER A 207 -25.75 -2.45 9.25
N GLY A 208 -25.40 -2.94 8.08
CA GLY A 208 -26.34 -3.58 7.14
C GLY A 208 -26.54 -2.72 5.90
N GLY A 209 -25.59 -2.76 4.98
CA GLY A 209 -25.58 -1.87 3.84
C GLY A 209 -26.25 -2.45 2.60
N ASN A 210 -26.84 -1.58 1.85
CA ASN A 210 -27.31 -1.72 0.49
C ASN A 210 -26.19 -1.63 -0.57
N GLY A 211 -24.93 -1.87 -0.17
CA GLY A 211 -23.76 -1.79 -1.05
C GLY A 211 -23.05 -0.45 -1.06
N TYR A 212 -23.53 0.54 -0.30
CA TYR A 212 -22.91 1.86 -0.17
C TYR A 212 -22.11 1.97 1.13
N TRP A 213 -20.88 2.48 1.01
CA TRP A 213 -20.04 2.91 2.12
C TRP A 213 -19.37 4.26 1.78
N PRO A 214 -19.59 5.30 2.59
CA PRO A 214 -20.54 5.34 3.71
C PRO A 214 -22.01 5.26 3.25
N CYS A 215 -22.91 4.91 4.14
CA CYS A 215 -24.36 4.91 3.80
C CYS A 215 -24.94 6.32 3.67
N GLY A 216 -24.20 7.33 4.11
CA GLY A 216 -24.56 8.74 3.97
C GLY A 216 -23.43 9.65 4.42
N PHE A 217 -23.69 10.94 4.34
CA PHE A 217 -22.73 12.01 4.64
C PHE A 217 -23.29 13.04 5.58
N LEU A 218 -22.45 13.49 6.52
CA LEU A 218 -22.64 14.76 7.22
C LEU A 218 -21.80 15.82 6.52
N MET A 219 -22.42 16.90 6.12
CA MET A 219 -21.81 17.99 5.35
C MET A 219 -21.54 19.19 6.25
N GLY A 220 -20.38 19.79 6.06
CA GLY A 220 -19.93 20.95 6.83
C GLY A 220 -19.18 21.97 5.99
N ASP A 221 -18.54 22.92 6.66
CA ASP A 221 -17.78 24.00 6.03
C ASP A 221 -16.63 23.52 5.14
N GLU A 222 -16.08 22.32 5.42
CA GLU A 222 -14.98 21.75 4.63
C GLU A 222 -15.44 21.40 3.20
N LEU A 223 -16.66 20.89 3.06
CA LEU A 223 -17.27 20.63 1.75
C LEU A 223 -17.42 21.93 0.95
N LEU A 224 -17.90 22.99 1.61
CA LEU A 224 -18.05 24.30 0.97
C LEU A 224 -16.69 24.88 0.53
N ARG A 225 -15.65 24.74 1.36
CA ARG A 225 -14.28 25.16 1.01
C ARG A 225 -13.73 24.38 -0.16
N PHE A 226 -13.93 23.07 -0.17
CA PHE A 226 -13.47 22.20 -1.24
C PHE A 226 -14.11 22.60 -2.58
N VAL A 227 -15.44 22.73 -2.63
CA VAL A 227 -16.15 23.12 -3.87
C VAL A 227 -15.74 24.51 -4.36
N ARG A 228 -15.47 25.47 -3.46
CA ARG A 228 -14.97 26.81 -3.85
C ARG A 228 -13.53 26.83 -4.38
N SER A 229 -12.77 25.77 -4.13
CA SER A 229 -11.38 25.64 -4.60
C SER A 229 -11.26 24.95 -5.97
N LEU A 230 -12.34 24.37 -6.48
CA LEU A 230 -12.42 23.74 -7.80
C LEU A 230 -12.43 24.78 -8.90
#